data_9277c475b3c7c3869b5fe4268c52a834
#
_entry.id   9277c475b3c7c3869b5fe4268c52a834
#
_cell.length_a   1.000
_cell.length_b   1.000
_cell.length_c   1.000
_cell.angle_alpha   90.00
_cell.angle_beta   90.00
_cell.angle_gamma   90.00
#
_symmetry.space_group_name_H-M   'P 1'
#
loop_
_entity.id
_entity.type
_entity.pdbx_description
1 polymer ?
#
loop_
_entity_poly.entity_id
_entity_poly.type
_entity_poly.pdbx_seq_one_letter_code
_entity_poly.pdbx_strand_id
1 'polypeptide(L)'
;KETVSTDQTIITDNHWDEGIPDLFEYNLKQIPIYDVDNFRKTEMLASLLSEGDYIVFYSNRTYGSVTRAPWKYPMSSRYYKLLFNEELGFKITKIFTNYPEIFGWNFIDDPFERVGFKRPSPALFHSELKHVLNLGYADGNIINYDHPTVIVFSKTEQLSSEEIHEKLLPGLNDIYPVQNELSLSNNNILKLESVVSKSPLKNAKSQIHSIFYWILIIQVLSLLAFPLVFVFCRGLFDRGYGLSKLIGLFCLAYISWITTSIFKVEFTAQLIFFSLSFFAVISGLLFYFYKNELFEFFKNNWRVILYM
;
A
#
# COMPACT_ATOMS: atom_id res chain seq x y z
N LYS A 1 29.62 2.42 -12.59
CA LYS A 1 31.04 2.61 -12.25
C LYS A 1 31.78 3.46 -13.28
N GLU A 2 31.44 3.45 -14.55
CA GLU A 2 32.18 4.17 -15.60
C GLU A 2 31.92 5.69 -15.66
N THR A 3 30.97 6.22 -14.86
CA THR A 3 30.48 7.60 -15.00
C THR A 3 30.53 8.44 -13.73
N VAL A 4 30.86 7.87 -12.58
CA VAL A 4 30.85 8.55 -11.28
C VAL A 4 32.21 8.40 -10.62
N SER A 5 32.80 9.50 -10.19
CA SER A 5 34.06 9.51 -9.43
C SER A 5 33.80 9.13 -7.96
N THR A 6 34.76 8.50 -7.28
CA THR A 6 34.64 8.05 -5.89
C THR A 6 34.53 9.19 -4.87
N ASP A 7 34.90 10.39 -5.24
CA ASP A 7 34.80 11.62 -4.44
C ASP A 7 33.41 12.28 -4.51
N GLN A 8 32.53 11.81 -5.43
CA GLN A 8 31.18 12.35 -5.57
C GLN A 8 30.23 11.77 -4.52
N THR A 9 29.28 12.60 -4.09
CA THR A 9 28.28 12.23 -3.09
C THR A 9 27.05 11.62 -3.77
N ILE A 10 26.75 10.38 -3.41
CA ILE A 10 25.56 9.66 -3.86
C ILE A 10 24.52 9.66 -2.74
N ILE A 11 23.31 10.08 -3.06
CA ILE A 11 22.16 10.03 -2.16
C ILE A 11 21.29 8.84 -2.57
N THR A 12 20.80 8.10 -1.57
CA THR A 12 19.88 6.99 -1.78
C THR A 12 18.78 7.00 -0.72
N ASP A 13 17.67 6.35 -1.02
CA ASP A 13 16.60 6.18 -0.04
C ASP A 13 17.03 5.19 1.05
N ASN A 14 16.58 5.46 2.28
CA ASN A 14 16.69 4.47 3.34
C ASN A 14 15.60 3.40 3.12
N HIS A 15 15.99 2.23 2.67
CA HIS A 15 15.11 1.09 2.57
C HIS A 15 15.76 -0.17 3.19
N TRP A 16 14.96 -1.22 3.35
CA TRP A 16 15.29 -2.39 4.14
C TRP A 16 16.28 -3.35 3.46
N ASP A 17 16.49 -3.17 2.18
CA ASP A 17 17.45 -3.96 1.45
C ASP A 17 18.84 -3.44 1.80
N GLU A 18 19.61 -4.22 2.51
CA GLU A 18 20.99 -3.92 2.89
C GLU A 18 21.77 -3.51 1.65
N GLY A 19 22.49 -2.42 1.80
CA GLY A 19 23.09 -1.62 0.75
C GLY A 19 23.69 -2.38 -0.41
N ILE A 20 23.66 -1.78 -1.56
CA ILE A 20 24.32 -2.31 -2.75
C ILE A 20 25.80 -2.38 -2.44
N PRO A 21 26.41 -3.58 -2.34
CA PRO A 21 27.80 -3.75 -1.92
C PRO A 21 28.80 -2.90 -2.71
N ASP A 22 28.48 -2.64 -3.96
CA ASP A 22 29.35 -1.93 -4.90
C ASP A 22 29.36 -0.42 -4.75
N LEU A 23 28.55 0.17 -3.87
CA LEU A 23 28.55 1.61 -3.60
C LEU A 23 29.32 2.03 -2.35
N PHE A 24 29.88 1.11 -1.59
CA PHE A 24 30.69 1.42 -0.42
C PHE A 24 31.99 2.20 -0.72
N GLU A 25 32.43 2.21 -1.97
CA GLU A 25 33.58 2.98 -2.41
C GLU A 25 33.27 4.47 -2.58
N TYR A 26 31.97 4.85 -2.58
CA TYR A 26 31.52 6.21 -2.78
C TYR A 26 31.10 6.87 -1.47
N ASN A 27 31.04 8.20 -1.46
CA ASN A 27 30.45 8.95 -0.34
C ASN A 27 28.92 8.79 -0.37
N LEU A 28 28.43 7.70 0.25
CA LEU A 28 27.02 7.34 0.26
C LEU A 28 26.29 8.02 1.42
N LYS A 29 25.22 8.75 1.12
CA LYS A 29 24.31 9.35 2.10
C LYS A 29 22.90 8.78 1.92
N GLN A 30 22.23 8.47 3.02
CA GLN A 30 20.88 7.89 3.01
C GLN A 30 19.82 8.87 3.51
N ILE A 31 18.69 8.89 2.82
CA ILE A 31 17.50 9.66 3.24
C ILE A 31 16.62 8.74 4.09
N PRO A 32 16.30 9.11 5.34
CA PRO A 32 15.37 8.34 6.19
C PRO A 32 13.92 8.61 5.77
N ILE A 33 13.55 8.10 4.60
CA ILE A 33 12.28 8.46 3.92
C ILE A 33 11.05 8.03 4.70
N TYR A 34 11.13 6.93 5.46
CA TYR A 34 10.01 6.40 6.25
C TYR A 34 9.87 7.03 7.64
N ASP A 35 10.80 7.88 8.04
CA ASP A 35 10.66 8.64 9.27
C ASP A 35 9.49 9.63 9.17
N VAL A 36 8.97 10.02 10.32
CA VAL A 36 7.86 10.97 10.40
C VAL A 36 8.26 12.31 9.77
N ASP A 37 7.41 12.81 8.88
CA ASP A 37 7.61 14.12 8.26
C ASP A 37 7.50 15.23 9.32
N ASN A 38 8.57 15.98 9.48
CA ASN A 38 8.67 17.12 10.41
C ASN A 38 9.72 18.13 9.91
N PHE A 39 9.82 19.28 10.55
CA PHE A 39 10.76 20.33 10.18
C PHE A 39 12.21 19.86 10.16
N ARG A 40 12.63 19.08 11.16
CA ARG A 40 14.00 18.55 11.24
C ARG A 40 14.34 17.64 10.05
N LYS A 41 13.41 16.77 9.65
CA LYS A 41 13.58 15.92 8.46
C LYS A 41 13.67 16.77 7.20
N THR A 42 12.88 17.84 7.09
CA THR A 42 12.90 18.74 5.94
C THR A 42 14.23 19.47 5.82
N GLU A 43 14.76 20.00 6.92
CA GLU A 43 16.10 20.65 6.98
C GLU A 43 17.21 19.66 6.59
N MET A 44 17.18 18.45 7.18
CA MET A 44 18.16 17.41 6.86
C MET A 44 18.10 17.01 5.38
N LEU A 45 16.90 16.82 4.83
CA LEU A 45 16.71 16.47 3.42
C LEU A 45 17.22 17.59 2.51
N ALA A 46 16.94 18.85 2.83
CA ALA A 46 17.40 19.99 2.07
C ALA A 46 18.95 20.09 2.09
N SER A 47 19.59 19.88 3.23
CA SER A 47 21.06 19.83 3.34
C SER A 47 21.65 18.68 2.50
N LEU A 48 21.08 17.46 2.61
CA LEU A 48 21.55 16.32 1.83
C LEU A 48 21.45 16.57 0.33
N LEU A 49 20.33 17.11 -0.15
CA LEU A 49 20.12 17.42 -1.57
C LEU A 49 21.03 18.54 -2.07
N SER A 50 21.32 19.55 -1.25
CA SER A 50 22.24 20.61 -1.62
C SER A 50 23.70 20.12 -1.79
N GLU A 51 24.10 19.09 -1.03
CA GLU A 51 25.45 18.51 -1.05
C GLU A 51 25.61 17.37 -2.06
N GLY A 52 24.53 16.64 -2.39
CA GLY A 52 24.59 15.45 -3.23
C GLY A 52 24.83 15.77 -4.71
N ASP A 53 25.60 14.94 -5.41
CA ASP A 53 25.85 15.01 -6.84
C ASP A 53 24.90 14.13 -7.64
N TYR A 54 24.55 12.98 -7.06
CA TYR A 54 23.65 12.00 -7.66
C TYR A 54 22.59 11.53 -6.65
N ILE A 55 21.40 11.18 -7.18
CA ILE A 55 20.39 10.43 -6.43
C ILE A 55 20.16 9.12 -7.16
N VAL A 56 20.19 8.01 -6.43
CA VAL A 56 20.01 6.67 -7.00
C VAL A 56 18.88 5.94 -6.26
N PHE A 57 17.85 5.56 -7.01
CA PHE A 57 16.79 4.68 -6.54
C PHE A 57 16.96 3.29 -7.12
N TYR A 58 16.93 2.27 -6.30
CA TYR A 58 17.14 0.88 -6.70
C TYR A 58 15.86 0.16 -7.10
N SER A 59 14.73 0.67 -6.67
CA SER A 59 13.40 0.11 -6.94
C SER A 59 12.34 1.18 -6.73
N ASN A 60 11.09 0.87 -7.08
CA ASN A 60 9.97 1.76 -6.82
C ASN A 60 9.41 1.66 -5.38
N ARG A 61 10.07 0.92 -4.51
CA ARG A 61 9.57 0.60 -3.16
C ARG A 61 9.28 1.85 -2.33
N THR A 62 10.16 2.82 -2.35
CA THR A 62 10.05 4.07 -1.57
C THR A 62 9.09 5.05 -2.25
N TYR A 63 9.42 5.50 -3.45
CA TYR A 63 8.58 6.48 -4.16
C TYR A 63 7.21 5.93 -4.53
N GLY A 64 7.10 4.63 -4.80
CA GLY A 64 5.83 3.98 -5.10
C GLY A 64 4.93 3.78 -3.88
N SER A 65 5.47 3.66 -2.65
CA SER A 65 4.68 3.47 -1.43
C SER A 65 4.34 4.79 -0.74
N VAL A 66 5.34 5.66 -0.55
CA VAL A 66 5.20 6.93 0.17
C VAL A 66 4.20 7.86 -0.52
N THR A 67 4.26 7.96 -1.84
CA THR A 67 3.38 8.84 -2.61
C THR A 67 1.91 8.39 -2.65
N ARG A 68 1.64 7.14 -2.32
CA ARG A 68 0.27 6.63 -2.15
C ARG A 68 -0.35 6.96 -0.80
N ALA A 69 0.46 7.43 0.15
CA ALA A 69 0.01 7.81 1.49
C ALA A 69 0.39 9.27 1.82
N PRO A 70 -0.03 10.26 1.00
CA PRO A 70 0.34 11.66 1.22
C PRO A 70 -0.18 12.24 2.53
N TRP A 71 -1.26 11.67 3.07
CA TRP A 71 -1.75 12.05 4.42
C TRP A 71 -0.84 11.63 5.56
N LYS A 72 0.02 10.61 5.35
CA LYS A 72 0.99 10.13 6.33
C LYS A 72 2.38 10.75 6.09
N TYR A 73 2.74 10.93 4.83
CA TYR A 73 4.05 11.41 4.37
C TYR A 73 3.90 12.58 3.39
N PRO A 74 3.33 13.73 3.79
CA PRO A 74 3.02 14.80 2.85
C PRO A 74 4.27 15.50 2.32
N MET A 75 5.29 15.76 3.18
CA MET A 75 6.55 16.37 2.76
C MET A 75 7.36 15.40 1.91
N SER A 76 7.46 14.12 2.32
CA SER A 76 8.16 13.11 1.53
C SER A 76 7.47 12.83 0.19
N SER A 77 6.14 12.84 0.14
CA SER A 77 5.39 12.74 -1.12
C SER A 77 5.64 13.94 -2.03
N ARG A 78 5.74 15.15 -1.45
CA ARG A 78 6.08 16.36 -2.18
C ARG A 78 7.51 16.32 -2.71
N TYR A 79 8.47 15.82 -1.92
CA TYR A 79 9.85 15.60 -2.33
C TYR A 79 9.92 14.78 -3.62
N TYR A 80 9.27 13.62 -3.68
CA TYR A 80 9.27 12.81 -4.89
C TYR A 80 8.63 13.51 -6.08
N LYS A 81 7.50 14.21 -5.89
CA LYS A 81 6.85 14.97 -6.97
C LYS A 81 7.79 16.03 -7.55
N LEU A 82 8.43 16.82 -6.71
CA LEU A 82 9.37 17.85 -7.14
C LEU A 82 10.62 17.26 -7.81
N LEU A 83 11.13 16.15 -7.29
CA LEU A 83 12.28 15.47 -7.87
C LEU A 83 11.99 14.93 -9.28
N PHE A 84 10.89 14.20 -9.45
CA PHE A 84 10.51 13.66 -10.76
C PHE A 84 10.05 14.75 -11.76
N ASN A 85 9.63 15.91 -11.27
CA ASN A 85 9.36 17.08 -12.10
C ASN A 85 10.63 17.88 -12.45
N GLU A 86 11.79 17.47 -11.96
CA GLU A 86 13.08 18.15 -12.16
C GLU A 86 13.16 19.54 -11.48
N GLU A 87 12.35 19.76 -10.43
CA GLU A 87 12.26 21.06 -9.74
C GLU A 87 13.26 21.21 -8.57
N LEU A 88 14.01 20.15 -8.22
CA LEU A 88 15.00 20.14 -7.13
C LEU A 88 16.45 20.21 -7.65
N GLY A 89 16.65 20.62 -8.90
CA GLY A 89 17.99 20.74 -9.50
C GLY A 89 18.59 19.41 -9.94
N PHE A 90 17.81 18.33 -9.98
CA PHE A 90 18.22 17.01 -10.46
C PHE A 90 17.41 16.58 -11.66
N LYS A 91 18.05 15.84 -12.60
CA LYS A 91 17.42 15.25 -13.78
C LYS A 91 17.73 13.77 -13.88
N ILE A 92 16.77 12.99 -14.39
CA ILE A 92 16.98 11.59 -14.72
C ILE A 92 17.95 11.51 -15.89
N THR A 93 19.10 10.88 -15.66
CA THR A 93 20.14 10.70 -16.68
C THR A 93 20.24 9.28 -17.19
N LYS A 94 19.98 8.29 -16.33
CA LYS A 94 19.98 6.86 -16.70
C LYS A 94 18.89 6.10 -15.97
N ILE A 95 18.33 5.13 -16.67
CA ILE A 95 17.40 4.15 -16.10
C ILE A 95 17.91 2.77 -16.52
N PHE A 96 18.04 1.87 -15.55
CA PHE A 96 18.43 0.49 -15.79
C PHE A 96 17.25 -0.41 -15.49
N THR A 97 16.90 -1.25 -16.45
CA THR A 97 15.83 -2.23 -16.37
C THR A 97 16.33 -3.57 -16.90
N ASN A 98 15.78 -4.65 -16.40
CA ASN A 98 16.07 -6.00 -16.88
C ASN A 98 14.76 -6.79 -16.99
N TYR A 99 14.07 -6.60 -18.10
CA TYR A 99 12.76 -7.22 -18.33
C TYR A 99 12.87 -8.67 -18.76
N PRO A 100 11.89 -9.51 -18.38
CA PRO A 100 11.81 -10.88 -18.89
C PRO A 100 11.65 -10.91 -20.42
N GLU A 101 12.40 -11.81 -21.06
CA GLU A 101 12.34 -12.01 -22.50
C GLU A 101 11.92 -13.46 -22.82
N ILE A 102 10.92 -13.61 -23.70
CA ILE A 102 10.46 -14.92 -24.18
C ILE A 102 10.35 -14.85 -25.71
N PHE A 103 11.08 -15.70 -26.41
CA PHE A 103 11.09 -15.76 -27.87
C PHE A 103 11.40 -14.41 -28.56
N GLY A 104 12.27 -13.59 -27.98
CA GLY A 104 12.63 -12.27 -28.51
C GLY A 104 11.63 -11.17 -28.21
N TRP A 105 10.58 -11.46 -27.43
CA TRP A 105 9.62 -10.48 -26.92
C TRP A 105 9.96 -10.09 -25.48
N ASN A 106 10.10 -8.79 -25.24
CA ASN A 106 10.33 -8.24 -23.90
C ASN A 106 8.99 -7.89 -23.26
N PHE A 107 8.76 -8.42 -22.08
CA PHE A 107 7.55 -8.15 -21.28
C PHE A 107 7.86 -7.02 -20.31
N ILE A 108 7.42 -5.80 -20.64
CA ILE A 108 7.68 -4.63 -19.82
C ILE A 108 6.49 -4.30 -18.92
N ASP A 109 6.78 -3.72 -17.80
CA ASP A 109 5.81 -3.10 -16.91
C ASP A 109 6.07 -1.60 -16.77
N ASP A 110 5.13 -0.88 -16.17
CA ASP A 110 5.21 0.55 -15.94
C ASP A 110 5.27 0.84 -14.42
N PRO A 111 6.46 1.06 -13.85
CA PRO A 111 6.60 1.34 -12.43
C PRO A 111 6.05 2.69 -12.00
N PHE A 112 5.67 3.58 -12.95
CA PHE A 112 5.19 4.93 -12.68
C PHE A 112 3.67 5.08 -12.78
N GLU A 113 2.94 4.11 -13.32
CA GLU A 113 1.51 4.26 -13.64
C GLU A 113 0.66 4.70 -12.44
N ARG A 114 0.94 4.16 -11.24
CA ARG A 114 0.18 4.47 -10.02
C ARG A 114 0.69 5.67 -9.22
N VAL A 115 1.83 6.22 -9.58
CA VAL A 115 2.51 7.24 -8.79
C VAL A 115 2.13 8.65 -9.23
N GLY A 116 1.64 8.81 -10.47
CA GLY A 116 1.19 10.09 -11.02
C GLY A 116 2.32 11.09 -11.25
N PHE A 117 3.56 10.61 -11.40
CA PHE A 117 4.70 11.44 -11.73
C PHE A 117 4.79 11.73 -13.23
N LYS A 118 5.54 12.78 -13.59
CA LYS A 118 5.98 12.99 -14.96
C LYS A 118 6.80 11.77 -15.40
N ARG A 119 6.34 11.09 -16.44
CA ARG A 119 7.04 9.92 -16.96
C ARG A 119 8.35 10.34 -17.62
N PRO A 120 9.45 9.63 -17.32
CA PRO A 120 10.68 9.82 -18.06
C PRO A 120 10.51 9.54 -19.55
N SER A 121 11.39 10.10 -20.38
CA SER A 121 11.35 9.84 -21.81
C SER A 121 11.45 8.34 -22.12
N PRO A 122 10.63 7.79 -23.02
CA PRO A 122 10.73 6.39 -23.43
C PRO A 122 12.13 5.99 -23.93
N ALA A 123 12.89 6.95 -24.49
CA ALA A 123 14.24 6.73 -24.93
C ALA A 123 15.21 6.33 -23.79
N LEU A 124 14.90 6.65 -22.55
CA LEU A 124 15.70 6.25 -21.38
C LEU A 124 15.41 4.82 -20.92
N PHE A 125 14.23 4.27 -21.26
CA PHE A 125 13.80 2.95 -20.81
C PHE A 125 14.03 1.84 -21.83
N HIS A 126 13.74 2.11 -23.11
CA HIS A 126 13.46 1.06 -24.08
C HIS A 126 14.22 1.26 -25.40
N SER A 127 15.26 2.09 -25.43
CA SER A 127 15.98 2.43 -26.67
C SER A 127 16.57 1.22 -27.40
N GLU A 128 16.79 0.10 -26.70
CA GLU A 128 17.41 -1.10 -27.28
C GLU A 128 16.43 -2.28 -27.46
N LEU A 129 15.20 -2.19 -26.97
CA LEU A 129 14.24 -3.28 -27.01
C LEU A 129 13.51 -3.32 -28.36
N LYS A 130 13.61 -4.45 -29.09
CA LYS A 130 13.05 -4.60 -30.46
C LYS A 130 11.57 -4.96 -30.47
N HIS A 131 11.16 -5.88 -29.61
CA HIS A 131 9.78 -6.34 -29.50
C HIS A 131 9.31 -6.17 -28.06
N VAL A 132 8.31 -5.33 -27.85
CA VAL A 132 7.88 -4.93 -26.51
C VAL A 132 6.39 -5.20 -26.34
N LEU A 133 6.03 -5.97 -25.31
CA LEU A 133 4.67 -6.12 -24.83
C LEU A 133 4.54 -5.44 -23.48
N ASN A 134 3.79 -4.34 -23.42
CA ASN A 134 3.56 -3.62 -22.19
C ASN A 134 2.38 -4.25 -21.44
N LEU A 135 2.64 -4.78 -20.24
CA LEU A 135 1.65 -5.42 -19.36
C LEU A 135 0.98 -4.42 -18.40
N GLY A 136 1.36 -3.14 -18.48
CA GLY A 136 0.89 -2.10 -17.57
C GLY A 136 1.61 -2.18 -16.21
N TYR A 137 0.90 -1.83 -15.14
CA TYR A 137 1.47 -1.88 -13.80
C TYR A 137 1.44 -3.30 -13.25
N ALA A 138 2.60 -3.88 -13.02
CA ALA A 138 2.71 -5.17 -12.35
C ALA A 138 2.56 -5.04 -10.83
N ASP A 139 2.42 -6.19 -10.14
CA ASP A 139 2.41 -6.24 -8.67
C ASP A 139 3.71 -5.70 -8.09
N GLY A 140 3.62 -5.01 -6.93
CA GLY A 140 4.78 -4.40 -6.29
C GLY A 140 5.90 -5.39 -5.93
N ASN A 141 5.59 -6.68 -5.73
CA ASN A 141 6.60 -7.69 -5.47
C ASN A 141 7.41 -7.99 -6.74
N ILE A 142 6.75 -8.10 -7.89
CA ILE A 142 7.40 -8.31 -9.18
C ILE A 142 8.34 -7.13 -9.48
N ILE A 143 7.81 -5.91 -9.45
CA ILE A 143 8.59 -4.68 -9.76
C ILE A 143 9.77 -4.48 -8.80
N ASN A 144 9.65 -4.89 -7.53
CA ASN A 144 10.70 -4.66 -6.55
C ASN A 144 11.75 -5.77 -6.46
N TYR A 145 11.38 -7.02 -6.70
CA TYR A 145 12.25 -8.16 -6.42
C TYR A 145 12.71 -8.90 -7.69
N ASP A 146 11.86 -9.03 -8.71
CA ASP A 146 12.22 -9.78 -9.90
C ASP A 146 13.02 -8.94 -10.90
N HIS A 147 12.56 -7.71 -11.17
CA HIS A 147 13.23 -6.81 -12.13
C HIS A 147 13.14 -5.34 -11.66
N PRO A 148 13.82 -4.99 -10.57
CA PRO A 148 13.79 -3.64 -10.04
C PRO A 148 14.32 -2.63 -11.05
N THR A 149 13.60 -1.51 -11.19
CA THR A 149 14.02 -0.40 -12.03
C THR A 149 14.94 0.51 -11.22
N VAL A 150 16.20 0.61 -11.65
CA VAL A 150 17.18 1.53 -11.05
C VAL A 150 17.16 2.85 -11.79
N ILE A 151 16.94 3.94 -11.06
CA ILE A 151 16.86 5.29 -11.60
C ILE A 151 18.03 6.11 -11.05
N VAL A 152 18.78 6.75 -11.96
CA VAL A 152 19.88 7.64 -11.61
C VAL A 152 19.52 9.06 -12.00
N PHE A 153 19.49 9.94 -11.02
CA PHE A 153 19.40 11.38 -11.20
C PHE A 153 20.79 11.98 -11.04
N SER A 154 21.16 12.93 -11.90
CA SER A 154 22.36 13.75 -11.74
C SER A 154 21.97 15.20 -11.46
N LYS A 155 22.78 15.87 -10.65
CA LYS A 155 22.60 17.29 -10.39
C LYS A 155 22.87 18.10 -11.66
N THR A 156 21.93 18.95 -12.02
CA THR A 156 22.01 19.85 -13.18
C THR A 156 21.98 21.31 -12.79
N GLU A 157 21.48 21.62 -11.61
CA GLU A 157 21.39 22.96 -11.05
C GLU A 157 21.76 22.93 -9.58
N GLN A 158 22.58 23.88 -9.15
CA GLN A 158 22.98 24.01 -7.74
C GLN A 158 21.96 24.90 -7.02
N LEU A 159 21.06 24.25 -6.29
CA LEU A 159 20.14 24.94 -5.38
C LEU A 159 20.74 24.99 -3.96
N SER A 160 20.52 26.08 -3.24
CA SER A 160 20.89 26.17 -1.84
C SER A 160 19.99 25.30 -0.96
N SER A 161 20.46 24.99 0.23
CA SER A 161 19.66 24.25 1.22
C SER A 161 18.36 25.01 1.58
N GLU A 162 18.43 26.34 1.65
CA GLU A 162 17.30 27.22 1.94
C GLU A 162 16.24 27.14 0.83
N GLU A 163 16.65 27.21 -0.44
CA GLU A 163 15.73 27.13 -1.58
C GLU A 163 15.04 25.76 -1.66
N ILE A 164 15.77 24.69 -1.40
CA ILE A 164 15.20 23.33 -1.34
C ILE A 164 14.23 23.20 -0.17
N HIS A 165 14.62 23.72 1.00
CA HIS A 165 13.77 23.72 2.19
C HIS A 165 12.44 24.45 1.94
N GLU A 166 12.47 25.64 1.35
CA GLU A 166 11.27 26.41 1.01
C GLU A 166 10.35 25.66 0.03
N LYS A 167 10.91 24.93 -0.93
CA LYS A 167 10.14 24.11 -1.86
C LYS A 167 9.48 22.91 -1.18
N LEU A 168 10.12 22.33 -0.16
CA LEU A 168 9.60 21.16 0.57
C LEU A 168 8.59 21.54 1.67
N LEU A 169 8.79 22.70 2.30
CA LEU A 169 8.02 23.16 3.45
C LEU A 169 6.49 23.13 3.28
N PRO A 170 5.90 23.50 2.11
CA PRO A 170 4.45 23.42 1.90
C PRO A 170 3.85 22.03 2.12
N GLY A 171 4.64 20.96 1.96
CA GLY A 171 4.21 19.60 2.28
C GLY A 171 3.93 19.38 3.78
N LEU A 172 4.54 20.17 4.68
CA LEU A 172 4.25 20.11 6.12
C LEU A 172 3.08 21.00 6.54
N ASN A 173 2.81 22.06 5.78
CA ASN A 173 1.74 23.00 6.11
C ASN A 173 0.35 22.35 6.10
N ASP A 174 0.18 21.26 5.35
CA ASP A 174 -1.07 20.50 5.31
C ASP A 174 -1.32 19.73 6.62
N ILE A 175 -0.25 19.34 7.34
CA ILE A 175 -0.36 18.66 8.65
C ILE A 175 -0.27 19.66 9.80
N TYR A 176 0.64 20.62 9.66
CA TYR A 176 0.92 21.63 10.65
C TYR A 176 0.58 23.00 10.03
N PRO A 177 -0.71 23.38 10.00
CA PRO A 177 -1.07 24.71 9.53
C PRO A 177 -0.22 25.72 10.31
N VAL A 178 0.57 26.49 9.57
CA VAL A 178 1.46 27.50 10.15
C VAL A 178 0.59 28.46 10.95
N GLN A 179 0.51 28.25 12.24
CA GLN A 179 0.16 29.34 13.15
C GLN A 179 1.37 30.28 13.11
N ASN A 180 1.20 31.39 12.40
CA ASN A 180 2.10 32.53 12.51
C ASN A 180 2.15 32.93 13.99
N GLU A 181 3.13 32.43 14.65
CA GLU A 181 3.64 32.71 15.98
C GLU A 181 3.99 31.41 16.68
N LEU A 182 5.27 31.07 16.67
CA LEU A 182 5.90 30.17 17.64
C LEU A 182 5.85 30.78 19.04
N SER A 183 4.66 31.02 19.56
CA SER A 183 4.45 31.06 20.99
C SER A 183 4.06 29.65 21.41
N LEU A 184 5.02 28.91 21.96
CA LEU A 184 4.77 27.73 22.78
C LEU A 184 3.97 28.18 24.02
N SER A 185 2.71 28.58 23.79
CA SER A 185 1.77 28.81 24.86
C SER A 185 1.44 27.42 25.45
N ASN A 186 1.58 27.31 26.78
CA ASN A 186 1.19 26.12 27.55
C ASN A 186 -0.22 25.59 27.21
N ASN A 187 -1.08 26.41 26.61
CA ASN A 187 -2.42 26.05 26.14
C ASN A 187 -2.43 25.08 24.95
N ASN A 188 -1.36 25.03 24.14
CA ASN A 188 -1.28 24.11 23.00
C ASN A 188 -0.84 22.71 23.44
N ILE A 189 -0.06 22.59 24.50
CA ILE A 189 0.29 21.30 25.13
C ILE A 189 -0.97 20.65 25.70
N LEU A 190 -1.82 21.44 26.36
CA LEU A 190 -3.12 20.94 26.87
C LEU A 190 -4.10 20.53 25.78
N LYS A 191 -4.05 21.18 24.58
CA LYS A 191 -4.83 20.75 23.41
C LYS A 191 -4.32 19.45 22.82
N LEU A 192 -3.00 19.24 22.74
CA LEU A 192 -2.41 17.96 22.30
C LEU A 192 -2.77 16.81 23.26
N GLU A 193 -2.69 17.05 24.57
CA GLU A 193 -3.13 16.07 25.57
C GLU A 193 -4.61 15.75 25.45
N SER A 194 -5.44 16.74 25.13
CA SER A 194 -6.88 16.53 24.93
C SER A 194 -7.19 15.71 23.66
N VAL A 195 -6.37 15.84 22.61
CA VAL A 195 -6.49 15.04 21.37
C VAL A 195 -5.96 13.64 21.58
N VAL A 196 -4.82 13.48 22.26
CA VAL A 196 -4.25 12.16 22.61
C VAL A 196 -5.15 11.44 23.63
N SER A 197 -5.79 12.17 24.54
CA SER A 197 -6.73 11.59 25.50
C SER A 197 -8.06 11.15 24.90
N LYS A 198 -8.38 11.60 23.68
CA LYS A 198 -9.53 11.15 22.87
C LYS A 198 -9.20 9.94 21.99
N SER A 199 -8.05 9.29 22.19
CA SER A 199 -7.79 8.01 21.56
C SER A 199 -8.90 7.01 21.93
N PRO A 200 -9.42 6.20 20.97
CA PRO A 200 -10.56 5.31 21.18
C PRO A 200 -10.33 4.20 22.23
N LEU A 201 -9.16 4.13 22.83
CA LEU A 201 -8.80 3.16 23.87
C LEU A 201 -9.49 3.39 25.24
N LYS A 202 -10.19 4.51 25.45
CA LYS A 202 -10.82 4.81 26.75
C LYS A 202 -12.24 4.28 26.96
N ASN A 203 -12.88 3.65 26.00
CA ASN A 203 -14.21 3.08 26.20
C ASN A 203 -14.18 1.55 26.14
N ALA A 204 -13.83 0.91 27.26
CA ALA A 204 -13.99 -0.54 27.44
C ALA A 204 -15.41 -1.03 27.09
N LYS A 205 -16.45 -0.23 27.38
CA LYS A 205 -17.83 -0.49 26.95
C LYS A 205 -17.98 -0.53 25.42
N SER A 206 -17.32 0.37 24.66
CA SER A 206 -17.34 0.38 23.20
C SER A 206 -16.66 -0.85 22.60
N GLN A 207 -15.60 -1.35 23.22
CA GLN A 207 -14.91 -2.56 22.77
C GLN A 207 -15.75 -3.82 22.95
N ILE A 208 -16.47 -3.95 24.08
CA ILE A 208 -17.36 -5.09 24.35
C ILE A 208 -18.48 -5.13 23.31
N HIS A 209 -19.09 -3.98 22.98
CA HIS A 209 -20.11 -3.90 21.93
C HIS A 209 -19.56 -4.32 20.56
N SER A 210 -18.35 -3.90 20.22
CA SER A 210 -17.70 -4.27 18.96
C SER A 210 -17.46 -5.78 18.86
N ILE A 211 -17.00 -6.42 19.94
CA ILE A 211 -16.81 -7.87 20.00
C ILE A 211 -18.15 -8.59 19.80
N PHE A 212 -19.21 -8.11 20.46
CA PHE A 212 -20.55 -8.70 20.31
C PHE A 212 -21.07 -8.59 18.87
N TYR A 213 -20.89 -7.44 18.21
CA TYR A 213 -21.28 -7.28 16.82
C TYR A 213 -20.49 -8.21 15.88
N TRP A 214 -19.19 -8.40 16.11
CA TRP A 214 -18.39 -9.32 15.32
C TRP A 214 -18.85 -10.78 15.48
N ILE A 215 -19.13 -11.22 16.70
CA ILE A 215 -19.66 -12.55 16.94
C ILE A 215 -21.02 -12.74 16.25
N LEU A 216 -21.90 -11.74 16.32
CA LEU A 216 -23.20 -11.77 15.66
C LEU A 216 -23.04 -11.88 14.13
N ILE A 217 -22.18 -11.09 13.52
CA ILE A 217 -21.92 -11.12 12.07
C ILE A 217 -21.40 -12.49 11.65
N ILE A 218 -20.42 -13.04 12.36
CA ILE A 218 -19.86 -14.37 12.07
C ILE A 218 -20.95 -15.43 12.19
N GLN A 219 -21.83 -15.34 13.19
CA GLN A 219 -22.91 -16.29 13.38
C GLN A 219 -23.97 -16.21 12.27
N VAL A 220 -24.32 -15.00 11.82
CA VAL A 220 -25.23 -14.78 10.68
C VAL A 220 -24.64 -15.36 9.40
N LEU A 221 -23.35 -15.09 9.13
CA LEU A 221 -22.65 -15.66 7.97
C LEU A 221 -22.56 -17.19 8.05
N SER A 222 -22.37 -17.75 9.25
CA SER A 222 -22.37 -19.19 9.48
C SER A 222 -23.71 -19.81 9.11
N LEU A 223 -24.82 -19.23 9.58
CA LEU A 223 -26.16 -19.70 9.27
C LEU A 223 -26.47 -19.59 7.76
N LEU A 224 -25.99 -18.51 7.15
CA LEU A 224 -26.12 -18.31 5.72
C LEU A 224 -25.32 -19.36 4.90
N ALA A 225 -24.12 -19.71 5.35
CA ALA A 225 -23.29 -20.71 4.67
C ALA A 225 -23.72 -22.15 4.95
N PHE A 226 -24.45 -22.41 6.02
CA PHE A 226 -24.75 -23.76 6.46
C PHE A 226 -25.46 -24.62 5.41
N PRO A 227 -26.49 -24.16 4.67
CA PRO A 227 -27.10 -24.97 3.61
C PRO A 227 -26.12 -25.44 2.55
N LEU A 228 -25.17 -24.59 2.17
CA LEU A 228 -24.10 -24.94 1.22
C LEU A 228 -23.20 -26.05 1.81
N VAL A 229 -22.70 -25.83 3.01
CA VAL A 229 -21.78 -26.77 3.69
C VAL A 229 -22.49 -28.10 3.98
N PHE A 230 -23.74 -28.06 4.37
CA PHE A 230 -24.57 -29.23 4.65
C PHE A 230 -24.65 -30.21 3.46
N VAL A 231 -24.73 -29.65 2.24
CA VAL A 231 -24.78 -30.46 1.01
C VAL A 231 -23.42 -31.08 0.70
N PHE A 232 -22.34 -30.30 0.87
CA PHE A 232 -20.99 -30.77 0.51
C PHE A 232 -20.34 -31.65 1.59
N CYS A 233 -20.64 -31.42 2.85
CA CYS A 233 -20.00 -32.08 3.99
C CYS A 233 -20.87 -33.23 4.58
N ARG A 234 -21.57 -33.98 3.76
CA ARG A 234 -22.45 -35.08 4.18
C ARG A 234 -21.75 -36.17 4.99
N GLY A 235 -20.45 -36.33 4.83
CA GLY A 235 -19.64 -37.33 5.55
C GLY A 235 -19.24 -36.93 6.97
N LEU A 236 -19.41 -35.67 7.36
CA LEU A 236 -19.09 -35.20 8.71
C LEU A 236 -20.24 -35.43 9.68
N PHE A 237 -19.94 -35.73 10.93
CA PHE A 237 -20.92 -35.93 11.99
C PHE A 237 -21.80 -34.69 12.22
N ASP A 238 -21.19 -33.51 12.21
CA ASP A 238 -21.85 -32.21 12.37
C ASP A 238 -22.34 -31.61 11.03
N ARG A 239 -22.28 -32.39 9.93
CA ARG A 239 -22.58 -31.92 8.57
C ARG A 239 -21.85 -30.64 8.20
N GLY A 240 -20.69 -30.40 8.83
CA GLY A 240 -19.83 -29.23 8.60
C GLY A 240 -20.32 -27.95 9.28
N TYR A 241 -21.18 -28.02 10.29
CA TYR A 241 -21.65 -26.83 11.02
C TYR A 241 -20.49 -26.00 11.58
N GLY A 242 -19.48 -26.63 12.17
CA GLY A 242 -18.28 -25.96 12.65
C GLY A 242 -17.51 -25.22 11.54
N LEU A 243 -17.46 -25.80 10.33
CA LEU A 243 -16.80 -25.20 9.16
C LEU A 243 -17.59 -24.04 8.54
N SER A 244 -18.90 -23.98 8.77
CA SER A 244 -19.78 -22.98 8.14
C SER A 244 -19.38 -21.55 8.47
N LYS A 245 -18.78 -21.30 9.64
CA LYS A 245 -18.26 -19.97 10.05
C LYS A 245 -17.14 -19.49 9.14
N LEU A 246 -16.16 -20.36 8.86
CA LEU A 246 -15.05 -20.07 7.97
C LEU A 246 -15.50 -19.95 6.51
N ILE A 247 -16.33 -20.89 6.06
CA ILE A 247 -16.83 -20.92 4.70
C ILE A 247 -17.72 -19.71 4.40
N GLY A 248 -18.50 -19.25 5.35
CA GLY A 248 -19.31 -18.04 5.22
C GLY A 248 -18.47 -16.79 4.95
N LEU A 249 -17.43 -16.59 5.75
CA LEU A 249 -16.47 -15.49 5.54
C LEU A 249 -15.75 -15.62 4.21
N PHE A 250 -15.26 -16.82 3.89
CA PHE A 250 -14.55 -17.08 2.66
C PHE A 250 -15.43 -16.82 1.43
N CYS A 251 -16.66 -17.33 1.39
CA CYS A 251 -17.58 -17.11 0.28
C CYS A 251 -17.89 -15.63 0.08
N LEU A 252 -18.18 -14.87 1.15
CA LEU A 252 -18.43 -13.45 1.05
C LEU A 252 -17.21 -12.70 0.51
N ALA A 253 -16.02 -12.99 1.05
CA ALA A 253 -14.77 -12.36 0.61
C ALA A 253 -14.46 -12.71 -0.85
N TYR A 254 -14.63 -13.97 -1.23
CA TYR A 254 -14.35 -14.46 -2.59
C TYR A 254 -15.31 -13.85 -3.62
N ILE A 255 -16.62 -13.82 -3.33
CA ILE A 255 -17.62 -13.20 -4.23
C ILE A 255 -17.31 -11.72 -4.41
N SER A 256 -16.99 -11.01 -3.33
CA SER A 256 -16.62 -9.60 -3.39
C SER A 256 -15.36 -9.37 -4.22
N TRP A 257 -14.33 -10.19 -4.01
CA TRP A 257 -13.08 -10.12 -4.73
C TRP A 257 -13.24 -10.42 -6.22
N ILE A 258 -13.95 -11.49 -6.59
CA ILE A 258 -14.15 -11.85 -7.99
C ILE A 258 -14.99 -10.81 -8.72
N THR A 259 -15.99 -10.23 -8.05
CA THR A 259 -16.83 -9.17 -8.63
C THR A 259 -16.00 -7.92 -8.92
N THR A 260 -15.15 -7.47 -7.99
CA THR A 260 -14.21 -6.36 -8.22
C THR A 260 -13.23 -6.64 -9.36
N SER A 261 -12.69 -7.87 -9.40
CA SER A 261 -11.67 -8.24 -10.39
C SER A 261 -12.24 -8.32 -11.82
N ILE A 262 -13.44 -8.88 -11.98
CA ILE A 262 -14.06 -9.05 -13.30
C ILE A 262 -14.66 -7.74 -13.80
N PHE A 263 -15.42 -7.04 -12.94
CA PHE A 263 -16.16 -5.84 -13.36
C PHE A 263 -15.36 -4.56 -13.14
N LYS A 264 -14.13 -4.63 -12.58
CA LYS A 264 -13.26 -3.48 -12.29
C LYS A 264 -13.98 -2.38 -11.48
N VAL A 265 -14.88 -2.78 -10.59
CA VAL A 265 -15.63 -1.89 -9.71
C VAL A 265 -14.83 -1.63 -8.44
N GLU A 266 -14.92 -0.41 -7.89
CA GLU A 266 -14.27 -0.08 -6.62
C GLU A 266 -14.83 -0.90 -5.46
N PHE A 267 -13.97 -1.25 -4.50
CA PHE A 267 -14.35 -1.99 -3.31
C PHE A 267 -15.08 -1.06 -2.32
N THR A 268 -16.42 -1.09 -2.37
CA THR A 268 -17.29 -0.24 -1.57
C THR A 268 -18.21 -1.06 -0.66
N ALA A 269 -18.82 -0.41 0.33
CA ALA A 269 -19.84 -1.06 1.18
C ALA A 269 -21.02 -1.60 0.34
N GLN A 270 -21.41 -0.90 -0.73
CA GLN A 270 -22.47 -1.33 -1.64
C GLN A 270 -22.13 -2.66 -2.32
N LEU A 271 -20.88 -2.85 -2.73
CA LEU A 271 -20.41 -4.10 -3.32
C LEU A 271 -20.50 -5.27 -2.31
N ILE A 272 -20.14 -5.02 -1.05
CA ILE A 272 -20.25 -6.04 0.01
C ILE A 272 -21.72 -6.44 0.22
N PHE A 273 -22.63 -5.48 0.26
CA PHE A 273 -24.07 -5.76 0.38
C PHE A 273 -24.60 -6.53 -0.85
N PHE A 274 -24.16 -6.19 -2.04
CA PHE A 274 -24.51 -6.95 -3.25
C PHE A 274 -23.99 -8.39 -3.17
N SER A 275 -22.73 -8.58 -2.79
CA SER A 275 -22.13 -9.91 -2.62
C SER A 275 -22.83 -10.74 -1.56
N LEU A 276 -23.21 -10.11 -0.45
CA LEU A 276 -23.98 -10.75 0.62
C LEU A 276 -25.39 -11.17 0.12
N SER A 277 -26.07 -10.30 -0.62
CA SER A 277 -27.38 -10.58 -1.19
C SER A 277 -27.31 -11.73 -2.19
N PHE A 278 -26.32 -11.72 -3.07
CA PHE A 278 -26.09 -12.80 -4.02
C PHE A 278 -25.82 -14.15 -3.32
N PHE A 279 -24.99 -14.14 -2.29
CA PHE A 279 -24.73 -15.31 -1.45
C PHE A 279 -26.00 -15.79 -0.73
N ALA A 280 -26.81 -14.86 -0.21
CA ALA A 280 -28.10 -15.18 0.43
C ALA A 280 -29.09 -15.86 -0.52
N VAL A 281 -29.15 -15.43 -1.78
CA VAL A 281 -30.01 -16.06 -2.79
C VAL A 281 -29.57 -17.52 -3.03
N ILE A 282 -28.27 -17.77 -3.22
CA ILE A 282 -27.75 -19.14 -3.43
C ILE A 282 -28.05 -20.01 -2.22
N SER A 283 -27.77 -19.50 -1.02
CA SER A 283 -28.04 -20.22 0.22
C SER A 283 -29.54 -20.51 0.43
N GLY A 284 -30.38 -19.53 0.12
CA GLY A 284 -31.85 -19.67 0.19
C GLY A 284 -32.40 -20.71 -0.77
N LEU A 285 -31.87 -20.80 -1.98
CA LEU A 285 -32.22 -21.86 -2.95
C LEU A 285 -31.84 -23.23 -2.40
N LEU A 286 -30.61 -23.39 -1.89
CA LEU A 286 -30.17 -24.64 -1.29
C LEU A 286 -31.02 -25.02 -0.08
N PHE A 287 -31.32 -24.04 0.78
CA PHE A 287 -32.22 -24.25 1.91
C PHE A 287 -33.60 -24.71 1.46
N TYR A 288 -34.19 -24.12 0.42
CA TYR A 288 -35.47 -24.50 -0.12
C TYR A 288 -35.50 -25.97 -0.59
N PHE A 289 -34.47 -26.40 -1.31
CA PHE A 289 -34.37 -27.78 -1.80
C PHE A 289 -34.13 -28.81 -0.71
N TYR A 290 -33.36 -28.48 0.32
CA TYR A 290 -32.93 -29.41 1.37
C TYR A 290 -33.60 -29.15 2.73
N LYS A 291 -34.65 -28.32 2.78
CA LYS A 291 -35.29 -27.90 4.03
C LYS A 291 -35.68 -29.04 4.97
N ASN A 292 -36.25 -30.11 4.44
CA ASN A 292 -36.70 -31.24 5.26
C ASN A 292 -35.53 -31.96 5.94
N GLU A 293 -34.45 -32.23 5.20
CA GLU A 293 -33.23 -32.84 5.73
C GLU A 293 -32.54 -31.90 6.76
N LEU A 294 -32.51 -30.62 6.49
CA LEU A 294 -31.97 -29.62 7.40
C LEU A 294 -32.74 -29.54 8.70
N PHE A 295 -34.07 -29.48 8.67
CA PHE A 295 -34.91 -29.47 9.87
C PHE A 295 -34.78 -30.76 10.71
N GLU A 296 -34.73 -31.91 10.05
CA GLU A 296 -34.52 -33.18 10.73
C GLU A 296 -33.12 -33.22 11.39
N PHE A 297 -32.11 -32.76 10.73
CA PHE A 297 -30.77 -32.63 11.28
C PHE A 297 -30.73 -31.74 12.50
N PHE A 298 -31.29 -30.52 12.44
CA PHE A 298 -31.38 -29.60 13.58
C PHE A 298 -32.14 -30.21 14.75
N LYS A 299 -33.23 -30.87 14.49
CA LYS A 299 -34.04 -31.51 15.53
C LYS A 299 -33.24 -32.61 16.25
N ASN A 300 -32.47 -33.40 15.52
CA ASN A 300 -31.74 -34.53 16.09
C ASN A 300 -30.42 -34.11 16.75
N ASN A 301 -29.76 -33.03 16.27
CA ASN A 301 -28.42 -32.65 16.69
C ASN A 301 -28.36 -31.28 17.42
N TRP A 302 -29.46 -30.73 17.90
CA TRP A 302 -29.51 -29.39 18.53
C TRP A 302 -28.52 -29.18 19.67
N ARG A 303 -28.23 -30.24 20.45
CA ARG A 303 -27.25 -30.18 21.54
C ARG A 303 -25.81 -29.95 21.02
N VAL A 304 -25.42 -30.62 19.95
CA VAL A 304 -24.10 -30.48 19.34
C VAL A 304 -23.95 -29.08 18.80
N ILE A 305 -24.97 -28.55 18.15
CA ILE A 305 -25.00 -27.20 17.58
C ILE A 305 -24.84 -26.11 18.64
N LEU A 306 -25.41 -26.36 19.84
CA LEU A 306 -25.37 -25.40 20.94
C LEU A 306 -23.99 -25.34 21.61
N TYR A 307 -23.18 -26.40 21.53
CA TYR A 307 -21.80 -26.45 22.05
C TYR A 307 -20.72 -25.99 21.06
N MET A 308 -21.06 -25.80 19.78
CA MET A 308 -20.16 -25.31 18.73
C MET A 308 -20.42 -23.84 18.37
#